data_c3c935cf408a6e791d33f1e2ae348d72
#
_entry.id   c3c935cf408a6e791d33f1e2ae348d72
#
_cell.length_a   1.000
_cell.length_b   1.000
_cell.length_c   1.000
_cell.angle_alpha   90.00
_cell.angle_beta   90.00
_cell.angle_gamma   90.00
#
_symmetry.space_group_name_H-M   'P 1'
#
loop_
_entity.id
_entity.type
_entity.pdbx_description
1 polymer ?
#
loop_
_entity_poly.entity_id
_entity_poly.type
_entity_poly.pdbx_seq_one_letter_code
_entity_poly.pdbx_strand_id
1 'polypeptide(L)'
;MYVDAHGDFNDTNTSPTGNIHGECLAASAGLGLPDLTNLYFEGQKVDPHNICFVGCRDLDPGEKVLMKKAGVTVFAMSVIDRQGFSEIVKKVLKFFEIHADWIHVSFDMDVLDPMYAPGTGIPLPGGLTNREALLQMGEMASIGNVLSAGIVLVRPSLDV
;
A
#
# COMPACT_ATOMS: atom_id res chain seq x y z
N MET A 1 -1.66 7.39 -0.01
CA MET A 1 -0.88 6.47 -0.85
C MET A 1 -0.43 5.28 -0.02
N TYR A 2 -0.62 4.08 -0.51
CA TYR A 2 -0.18 2.84 0.12
C TYR A 2 0.80 2.12 -0.81
N VAL A 3 1.98 1.81 -0.32
CA VAL A 3 3.08 1.22 -1.11
C VAL A 3 3.52 -0.04 -0.39
N ASP A 4 3.26 -1.22 -0.97
CA ASP A 4 3.36 -2.50 -0.28
C ASP A 4 3.39 -3.67 -1.28
N ALA A 5 3.99 -4.79 -0.91
CA ALA A 5 3.92 -6.04 -1.67
C ALA A 5 2.58 -6.76 -1.50
N HIS A 6 1.97 -6.63 -0.31
CA HIS A 6 0.76 -7.31 0.13
C HIS A 6 -0.43 -6.35 0.07
N GLY A 7 -1.65 -6.84 0.12
CA GLY A 7 -2.83 -6.00 -0.03
C GLY A 7 -3.28 -5.31 1.25
N ASP A 8 -3.13 -5.99 2.38
CA ASP A 8 -3.61 -5.56 3.70
C ASP A 8 -5.09 -5.14 3.72
N PHE A 9 -5.84 -5.67 2.76
CA PHE A 9 -7.24 -5.34 2.53
C PHE A 9 -8.18 -6.52 2.76
N ASN A 10 -7.72 -7.54 3.49
CA ASN A 10 -8.57 -8.61 3.96
C ASN A 10 -9.51 -8.13 5.09
N ASP A 11 -10.61 -8.81 5.26
CA ASP A 11 -11.45 -8.78 6.46
C ASP A 11 -11.55 -10.18 7.07
N THR A 12 -12.30 -10.34 8.14
CA THR A 12 -12.50 -11.63 8.83
C THR A 12 -13.11 -12.73 7.97
N ASN A 13 -13.73 -12.38 6.83
CA ASN A 13 -14.34 -13.35 5.92
C ASN A 13 -13.42 -13.72 4.76
N THR A 14 -12.44 -12.89 4.45
CA THR A 14 -11.57 -13.06 3.30
C THR A 14 -10.14 -13.44 3.67
N SER A 15 -9.71 -13.19 4.92
CA SER A 15 -8.37 -13.52 5.41
C SER A 15 -8.17 -15.04 5.49
N PRO A 16 -7.25 -15.64 4.72
CA PRO A 16 -6.99 -17.07 4.79
C PRO A 16 -6.28 -17.50 6.07
N THR A 17 -5.54 -16.57 6.68
CA THR A 17 -4.69 -16.82 7.86
C THR A 17 -5.33 -16.36 9.16
N GLY A 18 -6.28 -15.42 9.10
CA GLY A 18 -6.82 -14.72 10.26
C GLY A 18 -5.84 -13.75 10.92
N ASN A 19 -4.74 -13.43 10.26
CA ASN A 19 -3.74 -12.52 10.80
C ASN A 19 -4.19 -11.07 10.63
N ILE A 20 -4.27 -10.35 11.74
CA ILE A 20 -4.74 -8.95 11.81
C ILE A 20 -3.88 -7.99 10.98
N HIS A 21 -2.58 -8.23 10.84
CA HIS A 21 -1.72 -7.36 10.04
C HIS A 21 -2.16 -7.28 8.56
N GLY A 22 -2.78 -8.33 8.00
CA GLY A 22 -3.34 -8.32 6.65
C GLY A 22 -4.69 -7.61 6.53
N GLU A 23 -5.17 -6.95 7.59
CA GLU A 23 -6.47 -6.25 7.63
C GLU A 23 -6.33 -4.72 7.84
N CYS A 24 -5.11 -4.20 7.96
CA CYS A 24 -4.90 -2.83 8.45
C CYS A 24 -5.37 -1.75 7.47
N LEU A 25 -5.22 -1.95 6.16
CA LEU A 25 -5.73 -1.01 5.15
C LEU A 25 -7.25 -1.10 5.03
N ALA A 26 -7.83 -2.30 5.10
CA ALA A 26 -9.28 -2.50 5.13
C ALA A 26 -9.90 -1.83 6.35
N ALA A 27 -9.31 -2.01 7.53
CA ALA A 27 -9.76 -1.36 8.76
C ALA A 27 -9.71 0.18 8.67
N SER A 28 -8.68 0.72 8.07
CA SER A 28 -8.56 2.16 7.79
C SER A 28 -9.67 2.66 6.84
N ALA A 29 -10.11 1.81 5.92
CA ALA A 29 -11.22 2.06 5.03
C ALA A 29 -12.61 1.80 5.67
N GLY A 30 -12.65 1.45 6.96
CA GLY A 30 -13.89 1.19 7.69
C GLY A 30 -14.47 -0.22 7.49
N LEU A 31 -13.66 -1.15 6.99
CA LEU A 31 -14.05 -2.54 6.75
C LEU A 31 -13.39 -3.48 7.79
N GLY A 32 -14.10 -4.51 8.23
CA GLY A 32 -13.58 -5.52 9.15
C GLY A 32 -14.08 -5.36 10.59
N LEU A 33 -13.27 -5.79 11.55
CA LEU A 33 -13.62 -5.85 12.96
C LEU A 33 -13.84 -4.47 13.59
N PRO A 34 -14.90 -4.25 14.38
CA PRO A 34 -15.13 -2.99 15.09
C PRO A 34 -13.96 -2.56 15.97
N ASP A 35 -13.25 -3.50 16.60
CA ASP A 35 -12.08 -3.21 17.42
C ASP A 35 -10.94 -2.56 16.65
N LEU A 36 -10.84 -2.82 15.34
CA LEU A 36 -9.86 -2.19 14.46
C LEU A 36 -10.43 -0.91 13.82
N THR A 37 -11.65 -0.98 13.29
CA THR A 37 -12.26 0.16 12.58
C THR A 37 -12.61 1.32 13.50
N ASN A 38 -12.71 1.10 14.81
CA ASN A 38 -13.03 2.15 15.79
C ASN A 38 -11.80 2.65 16.56
N LEU A 39 -10.58 2.22 16.19
CA LEU A 39 -9.37 2.79 16.78
C LEU A 39 -9.31 4.30 16.53
N TYR A 40 -9.01 5.06 17.59
CA TYR A 40 -8.93 6.52 17.65
C TYR A 40 -10.28 7.24 17.50
N PHE A 41 -11.10 6.93 16.51
CA PHE A 41 -12.51 7.35 16.36
C PHE A 41 -13.29 6.27 15.59
N GLU A 42 -14.61 6.31 15.71
CA GLU A 42 -15.49 5.30 15.14
C GLU A 42 -15.55 5.38 13.61
N GLY A 43 -15.45 4.22 12.97
CA GLY A 43 -15.68 4.04 11.53
C GLY A 43 -14.51 4.40 10.63
N GLN A 44 -14.81 4.76 9.40
CA GLN A 44 -13.90 4.96 8.29
C GLN A 44 -12.90 6.11 8.51
N LYS A 45 -11.61 5.88 8.31
CA LYS A 45 -10.52 6.87 8.43
C LYS A 45 -10.15 7.47 7.09
N VAL A 46 -10.27 6.67 6.02
CA VAL A 46 -9.96 7.07 4.66
C VAL A 46 -11.03 6.52 3.70
N ASP A 47 -11.48 7.36 2.76
CA ASP A 47 -12.35 6.88 1.69
C ASP A 47 -11.54 5.97 0.75
N PRO A 48 -11.98 4.71 0.51
CA PRO A 48 -11.30 3.80 -0.40
C PRO A 48 -11.06 4.36 -1.81
N HIS A 49 -11.94 5.25 -2.29
CA HIS A 49 -11.76 5.92 -3.58
C HIS A 49 -10.57 6.89 -3.59
N ASN A 50 -10.09 7.31 -2.42
CA ASN A 50 -8.91 8.14 -2.25
C ASN A 50 -7.64 7.31 -1.96
N ILE A 51 -7.74 5.98 -1.98
CA ILE A 51 -6.60 5.09 -1.84
C ILE A 51 -5.99 4.80 -3.21
N CYS A 52 -4.71 5.14 -3.35
CA CYS A 52 -3.86 4.72 -4.46
C CYS A 52 -2.82 3.74 -3.93
N PHE A 53 -2.90 2.51 -4.40
CA PHE A 53 -2.06 1.38 -3.99
C PHE A 53 -1.02 1.06 -5.06
N VAL A 54 0.25 0.92 -4.69
CA VAL A 54 1.36 0.71 -5.63
C VAL A 54 2.24 -0.45 -5.16
N GLY A 55 2.60 -1.35 -6.06
CA GLY A 55 3.64 -2.35 -5.86
C GLY A 55 3.17 -3.74 -5.44
N CYS A 56 1.86 -3.93 -5.20
CA CYS A 56 1.37 -5.23 -4.76
C CYS A 56 1.64 -6.34 -5.78
N ARG A 57 2.00 -7.51 -5.27
CA ARG A 57 2.26 -8.71 -6.08
C ARG A 57 1.78 -10.00 -5.43
N ASP A 58 1.42 -9.93 -4.15
CA ASP A 58 0.76 -11.00 -3.43
C ASP A 58 -0.57 -10.51 -2.87
N LEU A 59 -1.66 -10.91 -3.48
CA LEU A 59 -3.01 -10.54 -3.11
C LEU A 59 -3.89 -11.79 -3.06
N ASP A 60 -4.59 -11.96 -1.96
CA ASP A 60 -5.58 -13.03 -1.82
C ASP A 60 -6.77 -12.83 -2.77
N PRO A 61 -7.41 -13.91 -3.26
CA PRO A 61 -8.56 -13.80 -4.15
C PRO A 61 -9.72 -12.99 -3.55
N GLY A 62 -10.02 -13.18 -2.26
CA GLY A 62 -11.07 -12.45 -1.55
C GLY A 62 -10.75 -10.96 -1.42
N GLU A 63 -9.50 -10.66 -1.07
CA GLU A 63 -8.97 -9.31 -0.95
C GLU A 63 -9.05 -8.52 -2.26
N LYS A 64 -8.67 -9.13 -3.40
CA LYS A 64 -8.84 -8.52 -4.74
C LYS A 64 -10.27 -8.12 -5.02
N VAL A 65 -11.23 -8.95 -4.63
CA VAL A 65 -12.66 -8.66 -4.79
C VAL A 65 -13.08 -7.49 -3.91
N LEU A 66 -12.63 -7.47 -2.66
CA LEU A 66 -12.92 -6.38 -1.72
C LEU A 66 -12.34 -5.05 -2.19
N MET A 67 -11.06 -5.00 -2.57
CA MET A 67 -10.40 -3.79 -3.09
C MET A 67 -11.15 -3.23 -4.30
N LYS A 68 -11.49 -4.10 -5.25
CA LYS A 68 -12.25 -3.71 -6.44
C LYS A 68 -13.64 -3.17 -6.09
N LYS A 69 -14.35 -3.84 -5.17
CA LYS A 69 -15.70 -3.42 -4.73
C LYS A 69 -15.66 -2.09 -3.98
N ALA A 70 -14.62 -1.88 -3.18
CA ALA A 70 -14.41 -0.65 -2.43
C ALA A 70 -13.98 0.53 -3.32
N GLY A 71 -13.48 0.29 -4.53
CA GLY A 71 -13.05 1.35 -5.46
C GLY A 71 -11.59 1.79 -5.27
N VAL A 72 -10.76 0.96 -4.64
CA VAL A 72 -9.33 1.23 -4.49
C VAL A 72 -8.65 1.24 -5.86
N THR A 73 -7.85 2.28 -6.13
CA THR A 73 -6.99 2.33 -7.33
C THR A 73 -5.70 1.56 -7.08
N VAL A 74 -5.43 0.54 -7.91
CA VAL A 74 -4.30 -0.40 -7.71
C VAL A 74 -3.38 -0.42 -8.92
N PHE A 75 -2.09 -0.16 -8.67
CA PHE A 75 -0.99 -0.34 -9.60
C PHE A 75 -0.10 -1.51 -9.14
N ALA A 76 -0.55 -2.74 -9.42
CA ALA A 76 0.20 -3.96 -9.09
C ALA A 76 1.51 -4.05 -9.91
N MET A 77 2.50 -4.82 -9.42
CA MET A 77 3.77 -5.03 -10.13
C MET A 77 3.56 -5.47 -11.57
N SER A 78 2.61 -6.34 -11.86
CA SER A 78 2.29 -6.77 -13.23
C SER A 78 1.78 -5.64 -14.14
N VAL A 79 1.24 -4.55 -13.59
CA VAL A 79 0.86 -3.35 -14.35
C VAL A 79 2.08 -2.46 -14.55
N ILE A 80 2.91 -2.34 -13.53
CA ILE A 80 4.19 -1.61 -13.57
C ILE A 80 5.10 -2.20 -14.66
N ASP A 81 5.25 -3.53 -14.70
CA ASP A 81 6.05 -4.24 -15.71
C ASP A 81 5.60 -3.95 -17.15
N ARG A 82 4.30 -3.86 -17.37
CA ARG A 82 3.74 -3.62 -18.71
C ARG A 82 3.82 -2.17 -19.16
N GLN A 83 3.75 -1.22 -18.25
CA GLN A 83 3.62 0.21 -18.58
C GLN A 83 4.89 1.01 -18.31
N GLY A 84 5.78 0.46 -17.49
CA GLY A 84 6.96 1.15 -16.99
C GLY A 84 6.69 2.00 -15.75
N PHE A 85 7.61 1.95 -14.80
CA PHE A 85 7.43 2.58 -13.50
C PHE A 85 7.23 4.10 -13.57
N SER A 86 7.99 4.79 -14.42
CA SER A 86 7.87 6.26 -14.58
C SER A 86 6.47 6.68 -15.04
N GLU A 87 5.82 5.88 -15.87
CA GLU A 87 4.46 6.16 -16.31
C GLU A 87 3.44 5.94 -15.19
N ILE A 88 3.67 4.93 -14.36
CA ILE A 88 2.84 4.70 -13.16
C ILE A 88 2.99 5.86 -12.18
N VAL A 89 4.20 6.35 -11.94
CA VAL A 89 4.42 7.52 -11.06
C VAL A 89 3.60 8.72 -11.53
N LYS A 90 3.60 9.03 -12.83
CA LYS A 90 2.75 10.12 -13.37
C LYS A 90 1.27 9.91 -13.10
N LYS A 91 0.78 8.66 -13.22
CA LYS A 91 -0.62 8.33 -12.94
C LYS A 91 -0.95 8.48 -11.45
N VAL A 92 -0.02 8.11 -10.56
CA VAL A 92 -0.14 8.31 -9.12
C VAL A 92 -0.24 9.80 -8.78
N LEU A 93 0.64 10.62 -9.34
CA LEU A 93 0.59 12.08 -9.13
C LEU A 93 -0.74 12.66 -9.61
N LYS A 94 -1.16 12.31 -10.83
CA LYS A 94 -2.44 12.76 -11.38
C LYS A 94 -3.64 12.29 -10.56
N PHE A 95 -3.58 11.09 -9.98
CA PHE A 95 -4.63 10.59 -9.09
C PHE A 95 -4.77 11.51 -7.88
N PHE A 96 -3.68 11.88 -7.22
CA PHE A 96 -3.73 12.73 -6.04
C PHE A 96 -4.07 14.19 -6.33
N GLU A 97 -3.75 14.73 -7.51
CA GLU A 97 -4.25 16.03 -7.96
C GLU A 97 -5.78 16.11 -7.96
N ILE A 98 -6.46 14.99 -8.18
CA ILE A 98 -7.92 14.93 -8.31
C ILE A 98 -8.60 14.54 -7.00
N HIS A 99 -7.95 13.66 -6.20
CA HIS A 99 -8.61 12.95 -5.10
C HIS A 99 -8.19 13.42 -3.71
N ALA A 100 -7.15 14.27 -3.56
CA ALA A 100 -6.67 14.58 -2.22
C ALA A 100 -6.06 15.99 -2.10
N ASP A 101 -6.54 16.75 -1.10
CA ASP A 101 -5.89 17.99 -0.67
C ASP A 101 -4.61 17.70 0.13
N TRP A 102 -4.62 16.62 0.92
CA TRP A 102 -3.53 16.18 1.76
C TRP A 102 -3.29 14.68 1.62
N ILE A 103 -2.02 14.28 1.57
CA ILE A 103 -1.61 12.91 1.34
C ILE A 103 -0.87 12.37 2.57
N HIS A 104 -1.29 11.20 3.04
CA HIS A 104 -0.48 10.32 3.88
C HIS A 104 0.15 9.25 3.01
N VAL A 105 1.44 9.00 3.19
CA VAL A 105 2.17 7.92 2.53
C VAL A 105 2.46 6.82 3.55
N SER A 106 1.92 5.62 3.34
CA SER A 106 2.36 4.41 4.02
C SER A 106 3.30 3.65 3.09
N PHE A 107 4.54 3.46 3.51
CA PHE A 107 5.56 2.77 2.75
C PHE A 107 6.02 1.53 3.50
N ASP A 108 5.58 0.37 3.05
CA ASP A 108 6.08 -0.89 3.54
C ASP A 108 7.39 -1.24 2.85
N MET A 109 8.41 -1.62 3.66
CA MET A 109 9.74 -1.92 3.13
C MET A 109 9.77 -3.18 2.27
N ASP A 110 8.79 -4.07 2.41
CA ASP A 110 8.72 -5.29 1.61
C ASP A 110 8.20 -5.07 0.18
N VAL A 111 7.74 -3.84 -0.16
CA VAL A 111 7.50 -3.46 -1.56
C VAL A 111 8.77 -3.54 -2.38
N LEU A 112 9.91 -3.28 -1.75
CA LEU A 112 11.22 -3.47 -2.37
C LEU A 112 11.49 -4.96 -2.62
N ASP A 113 12.26 -5.24 -3.66
CA ASP A 113 12.79 -6.58 -3.84
C ASP A 113 13.71 -6.94 -2.65
N PRO A 114 13.65 -8.19 -2.13
CA PRO A 114 14.50 -8.63 -1.01
C PRO A 114 16.00 -8.48 -1.25
N MET A 115 16.43 -8.31 -2.50
CA MET A 115 17.81 -7.96 -2.84
C MET A 115 18.22 -6.59 -2.28
N TYR A 116 17.27 -5.68 -2.11
CA TYR A 116 17.50 -4.31 -1.63
C TYR A 116 17.07 -4.12 -0.17
N ALA A 117 16.07 -4.86 0.29
CA ALA A 117 15.52 -4.77 1.64
C ALA A 117 15.23 -6.17 2.20
N PRO A 118 16.27 -6.94 2.59
CA PRO A 118 16.08 -8.28 3.14
C PRO A 118 15.50 -8.26 4.56
N GLY A 119 15.66 -7.15 5.29
CA GLY A 119 15.23 -6.98 6.68
C GLY A 119 13.75 -6.70 6.85
N THR A 120 12.88 -7.49 6.21
CA THR A 120 11.41 -7.40 6.32
C THR A 120 10.82 -8.70 6.86
N GLY A 121 9.57 -8.65 7.35
CA GLY A 121 8.91 -9.80 7.97
C GLY A 121 8.47 -10.86 6.96
N ILE A 122 8.03 -10.43 5.77
CA ILE A 122 7.46 -11.30 4.72
C ILE A 122 8.09 -10.91 3.36
N PRO A 123 9.39 -11.21 3.15
CA PRO A 123 10.06 -10.82 1.93
C PRO A 123 9.52 -11.59 0.72
N LEU A 124 9.18 -10.88 -0.34
CA LEU A 124 8.65 -11.45 -1.57
C LEU A 124 9.46 -10.95 -2.79
N PRO A 125 10.05 -11.86 -3.61
CA PRO A 125 10.78 -11.47 -4.82
C PRO A 125 9.92 -10.78 -5.89
N GLY A 126 10.57 -10.00 -6.77
CA GLY A 126 9.90 -9.29 -7.86
C GLY A 126 9.36 -7.93 -7.45
N GLY A 127 9.96 -7.30 -6.44
CA GLY A 127 9.60 -5.99 -5.94
C GLY A 127 10.24 -4.82 -6.69
N LEU A 128 10.00 -3.62 -6.17
CA LEU A 128 10.62 -2.40 -6.68
C LEU A 128 12.13 -2.40 -6.40
N THR A 129 12.87 -1.75 -7.28
CA THR A 129 14.27 -1.41 -7.02
C THR A 129 14.37 -0.18 -6.12
N ASN A 130 15.51 -0.01 -5.44
CA ASN A 130 15.80 1.22 -4.68
C ASN A 130 15.62 2.48 -5.54
N ARG A 131 16.02 2.43 -6.81
CA ARG A 131 15.92 3.56 -7.72
C ARG A 131 14.47 3.93 -8.00
N GLU A 132 13.60 2.96 -8.20
CA GLU A 132 12.17 3.18 -8.43
C GLU A 132 11.50 3.75 -7.18
N ALA A 133 11.78 3.19 -6.02
CA ALA A 133 11.26 3.72 -4.75
C ALA A 133 11.70 5.17 -4.52
N LEU A 134 12.97 5.48 -4.71
CA LEU A 134 13.50 6.86 -4.57
C LEU A 134 12.86 7.81 -5.58
N LEU A 135 12.64 7.37 -6.83
CA LEU A 135 11.94 8.15 -7.84
C LEU A 135 10.50 8.48 -7.37
N GLN A 136 9.76 7.47 -6.93
CA GLN A 136 8.38 7.66 -6.47
C GLN A 136 8.30 8.61 -5.28
N MET A 137 9.14 8.41 -4.27
CA MET A 137 9.13 9.24 -3.07
C MET A 137 9.58 10.67 -3.37
N GLY A 138 10.56 10.87 -4.26
CA GLY A 138 11.00 12.18 -4.72
C GLY A 138 9.92 12.95 -5.47
N GLU A 139 9.22 12.29 -6.39
CA GLU A 139 8.11 12.90 -7.13
C GLU A 139 6.93 13.21 -6.20
N MET A 140 6.59 12.34 -5.25
CA MET A 140 5.56 12.61 -4.24
C MET A 140 5.94 13.81 -3.35
N ALA A 141 7.19 13.93 -2.94
CA ALA A 141 7.64 15.08 -2.16
C ALA A 141 7.53 16.40 -2.95
N SER A 142 7.68 16.36 -4.28
CA SER A 142 7.67 17.56 -5.13
C SER A 142 6.29 18.20 -5.27
N ILE A 143 5.20 17.46 -5.06
CA ILE A 143 3.84 18.00 -5.20
C ILE A 143 3.39 18.88 -4.00
N GLY A 144 4.14 18.85 -2.90
CA GLY A 144 4.01 19.82 -1.80
C GLY A 144 2.81 19.61 -0.86
N ASN A 145 1.98 18.58 -1.06
CA ASN A 145 0.82 18.29 -0.22
C ASN A 145 0.91 16.97 0.56
N VAL A 146 2.10 16.35 0.64
CA VAL A 146 2.35 15.22 1.54
C VAL A 146 2.45 15.71 2.97
N LEU A 147 1.43 15.42 3.76
CA LEU A 147 1.34 15.86 5.15
C LEU A 147 2.12 14.96 6.11
N SER A 148 2.16 13.67 5.83
CA SER A 148 2.83 12.68 6.69
C SER A 148 3.25 11.45 5.89
N ALA A 149 4.26 10.76 6.39
CA ALA A 149 4.70 9.47 5.87
C ALA A 149 5.05 8.51 7.02
N GLY A 150 4.75 7.24 6.83
CA GLY A 150 5.18 6.14 7.68
C GLY A 150 6.00 5.14 6.88
N ILE A 151 7.14 4.71 7.44
CA ILE A 151 7.92 3.59 6.92
C ILE A 151 7.71 2.44 7.89
N VAL A 152 7.22 1.32 7.39
CA VAL A 152 6.81 0.17 8.21
C VAL A 152 7.52 -1.12 7.80
N LEU A 153 7.31 -2.18 8.57
CA LEU A 153 7.86 -3.53 8.39
C LEU A 153 9.40 -3.61 8.39
N VAL A 154 10.07 -2.69 9.06
CA VAL A 154 11.54 -2.72 9.21
C VAL A 154 11.92 -3.70 10.32
N ARG A 155 12.64 -4.77 10.00
CA ARG A 155 13.18 -5.77 10.95
C ARG A 155 14.69 -5.92 10.80
N PRO A 156 15.48 -5.05 11.41
CA PRO A 156 16.94 -5.06 11.26
C PRO A 156 17.61 -6.38 11.68
N SER A 157 16.96 -7.14 12.56
CA SER A 157 17.46 -8.46 12.98
C SER A 157 17.42 -9.54 11.89
N LEU A 158 16.73 -9.28 10.79
CA LEU A 158 16.66 -10.17 9.62
C LEU A 158 17.57 -9.68 8.47
N ASP A 159 18.18 -8.51 8.62
CA ASP A 159 19.09 -7.90 7.65
C ASP A 159 20.54 -8.34 7.97
N VAL A 160 20.88 -9.61 7.61
CA VAL A 160 22.16 -10.27 7.86
C VAL A 160 22.82 -10.77 6.59
#